data_3b8eae936144b9bf095986203ca09c1c
#
_entry.id   3b8eae936144b9bf095986203ca09c1c
#
_cell.length_a   1.000
_cell.length_b   1.000
_cell.length_c   1.000
_cell.angle_alpha   90.00
_cell.angle_beta   90.00
_cell.angle_gamma   90.00
#
_symmetry.space_group_name_H-M   'P 1'
#
loop_
_entity.id
_entity.type
_entity.pdbx_description
1 polymer ?
#
loop_
_entity_poly.entity_id
_entity_poly.type
_entity_poly.pdbx_seq_one_letter_code
_entity_poly.pdbx_strand_id
1 'polypeptide(L)'
;MKRFYIFRFTTTAIVIFFMFFSCTSLSEMPEFITIFTGNMDNVKLVNYTQDKENNVCLIFDKNIKDISCNIFKDEDETLLIASNVKKLHEEENKQFMVSLENKTDVEIGDAFFVKGEVKDRFGNSLLFCLNFVGANNNPCLLKISEVRPLYSKKPKSEFIEMLVIKEGNLSGIKILNVGSKKEPDYTFPPAYVKKGELIVYHWRCFDEDAKDEVDASIISKGTEASSFARDFWGHYKSLPKRKSNAIIIEENGVVQDAILYADSKENEEEWPSESIANAALKAFESGVWMPSSEIKDAIHYHITPSASVGRKIIPNENKSSAKQWYLYKSKDVTLGKRNK
;
A
#
# COMPACT_ATOMS: atom_id res chain seq x y z
N MET A 1 -65.79 -0.43 -31.68
CA MET A 1 -64.69 -0.21 -32.62
C MET A 1 -63.74 0.77 -32.00
N LYS A 2 -62.64 0.30 -31.34
CA LYS A 2 -61.61 1.14 -30.74
C LYS A 2 -60.47 1.21 -31.71
N ARG A 3 -60.11 2.39 -32.20
CA ARG A 3 -58.97 2.65 -33.06
C ARG A 3 -57.70 2.70 -32.19
N PHE A 4 -56.74 1.82 -32.45
CA PHE A 4 -55.37 1.89 -31.92
C PHE A 4 -54.57 2.84 -32.83
N TYR A 5 -54.02 3.90 -32.25
CA TYR A 5 -52.98 4.73 -32.86
C TYR A 5 -51.63 4.12 -32.57
N ILE A 6 -50.92 3.68 -33.62
CA ILE A 6 -49.52 3.27 -33.51
C ILE A 6 -48.68 4.54 -33.68
N PHE A 7 -48.12 5.01 -32.57
CA PHE A 7 -47.06 6.03 -32.59
C PHE A 7 -45.73 5.34 -32.87
N ARG A 8 -45.12 5.65 -34.02
CA ARG A 8 -43.72 5.31 -34.28
C ARG A 8 -42.87 6.34 -33.57
N PHE A 9 -42.29 5.98 -32.44
CA PHE A 9 -41.21 6.71 -31.83
C PHE A 9 -39.89 6.14 -32.35
N THR A 10 -39.17 6.95 -33.13
CA THR A 10 -37.71 6.78 -33.31
C THR A 10 -37.04 7.37 -32.07
N THR A 11 -36.87 6.57 -31.07
CA THR A 11 -36.19 6.93 -29.83
C THR A 11 -34.76 6.44 -29.91
N THR A 12 -33.86 7.37 -30.04
CA THR A 12 -32.45 7.18 -29.58
C THR A 12 -32.55 7.04 -28.07
N ALA A 13 -32.50 5.82 -27.55
CA ALA A 13 -32.51 5.56 -26.14
C ALA A 13 -31.11 5.83 -25.58
N ILE A 14 -30.90 7.02 -25.02
CA ILE A 14 -29.79 7.28 -24.12
C ILE A 14 -30.16 6.66 -22.77
N VAL A 15 -29.58 5.51 -22.47
CA VAL A 15 -29.68 4.90 -21.14
C VAL A 15 -28.54 5.48 -20.31
N ILE A 16 -28.83 6.55 -19.56
CA ILE A 16 -27.94 7.06 -18.54
C ILE A 16 -28.26 6.29 -17.26
N PHE A 17 -27.35 5.40 -16.87
CA PHE A 17 -27.46 4.68 -15.61
C PHE A 17 -26.60 5.42 -14.57
N PHE A 18 -27.21 6.26 -13.77
CA PHE A 18 -26.58 6.82 -12.58
C PHE A 18 -26.68 5.81 -11.44
N MET A 19 -25.59 5.16 -11.07
CA MET A 19 -25.49 4.51 -9.76
C MET A 19 -24.87 5.49 -8.78
N PHE A 20 -25.70 5.99 -7.86
CA PHE A 20 -25.20 6.65 -6.67
C PHE A 20 -24.71 5.58 -5.68
N PHE A 21 -23.42 5.49 -5.45
CA PHE A 21 -22.86 4.82 -4.28
C PHE A 21 -22.38 5.89 -3.31
N SER A 22 -22.94 5.84 -2.10
CA SER A 22 -22.57 6.71 -0.99
C SER A 22 -21.19 6.30 -0.45
N CYS A 23 -20.40 7.32 -0.13
CA CYS A 23 -19.07 7.27 0.45
C CYS A 23 -18.85 6.25 1.55
N THR A 24 -17.84 5.41 1.40
CA THR A 24 -16.85 5.11 2.46
C THR A 24 -15.64 4.38 1.85
N SER A 25 -14.45 4.92 2.11
CA SER A 25 -13.11 4.37 1.83
C SER A 25 -12.51 4.55 0.41
N LEU A 26 -11.32 5.11 0.38
CA LEU A 26 -10.40 5.36 -0.74
C LEU A 26 -9.95 4.09 -1.51
N SER A 27 -10.89 3.39 -2.12
CA SER A 27 -10.64 2.39 -3.15
C SER A 27 -11.79 2.41 -4.13
N GLU A 28 -11.95 3.54 -4.81
CA GLU A 28 -12.98 3.62 -5.85
C GLU A 28 -12.52 2.81 -7.05
N MET A 29 -13.43 1.94 -7.50
CA MET A 29 -13.20 1.19 -8.73
C MET A 29 -13.20 2.16 -9.91
N PRO A 30 -12.34 1.95 -10.93
CA PRO A 30 -12.33 2.78 -12.12
C PRO A 30 -13.72 2.80 -12.78
N GLU A 31 -14.18 4.00 -13.14
CA GLU A 31 -15.46 4.17 -13.81
C GLU A 31 -15.31 4.06 -15.33
N PHE A 32 -16.21 3.26 -15.95
CA PHE A 32 -16.24 3.05 -17.39
C PHE A 32 -17.63 3.25 -17.94
N ILE A 33 -17.77 4.11 -18.94
CA ILE A 33 -19.01 4.30 -19.71
C ILE A 33 -18.75 4.00 -21.16
N THR A 34 -19.55 3.11 -21.75
CA THR A 34 -19.46 2.72 -23.14
C THR A 34 -20.62 3.28 -23.95
N ILE A 35 -20.33 3.96 -25.05
CA ILE A 35 -21.32 4.49 -25.97
C ILE A 35 -21.20 3.73 -27.29
N PHE A 36 -22.30 3.07 -27.71
CA PHE A 36 -22.35 2.30 -28.95
C PHE A 36 -22.98 3.09 -30.10
N THR A 37 -22.38 2.99 -31.28
CA THR A 37 -22.88 3.57 -32.53
C THR A 37 -23.39 2.52 -33.51
N GLY A 38 -23.89 1.40 -32.98
CA GLY A 38 -24.47 0.31 -33.78
C GLY A 38 -23.57 -0.93 -33.94
N ASN A 39 -22.29 -0.84 -33.65
CA ASN A 39 -21.40 -2.00 -33.58
C ASN A 39 -21.22 -2.41 -32.12
N MET A 40 -21.58 -3.65 -31.79
CA MET A 40 -21.50 -4.19 -30.42
C MET A 40 -20.09 -4.62 -30.01
N ASP A 41 -19.12 -4.63 -30.93
CA ASP A 41 -17.73 -4.96 -30.64
C ASP A 41 -16.94 -3.71 -30.21
N ASN A 42 -17.08 -3.34 -28.96
CA ASN A 42 -16.54 -2.11 -28.39
C ASN A 42 -15.05 -2.23 -27.97
N VAL A 43 -14.36 -1.09 -27.91
CA VAL A 43 -13.03 -0.99 -27.29
C VAL A 43 -13.12 -1.18 -25.79
N LYS A 44 -12.10 -1.86 -25.22
CA LYS A 44 -11.96 -2.07 -23.77
C LYS A 44 -10.57 -1.63 -23.32
N LEU A 45 -10.52 -0.99 -22.16
CA LEU A 45 -9.26 -0.81 -21.45
C LEU A 45 -8.90 -2.15 -20.79
N VAL A 46 -7.79 -2.76 -21.22
CA VAL A 46 -7.35 -4.10 -20.78
C VAL A 46 -6.46 -3.98 -19.56
N ASN A 47 -5.63 -2.95 -19.54
CA ASN A 47 -4.69 -2.71 -18.44
C ASN A 47 -4.31 -1.22 -18.36
N TYR A 48 -3.92 -0.81 -17.17
CA TYR A 48 -3.30 0.50 -16.95
C TYR A 48 -2.27 0.39 -15.83
N THR A 49 -1.18 1.14 -15.95
CA THR A 49 -0.08 1.16 -14.98
C THR A 49 0.43 2.56 -14.78
N GLN A 50 0.93 2.85 -13.59
CA GLN A 50 1.59 4.10 -13.26
C GLN A 50 3.08 3.84 -13.02
N ASP A 51 3.94 4.72 -13.53
CA ASP A 51 5.36 4.68 -13.23
C ASP A 51 5.75 5.62 -12.06
N LYS A 52 7.04 5.62 -11.69
CA LYS A 52 7.58 6.45 -10.60
C LYS A 52 7.57 7.95 -10.88
N GLU A 53 7.30 8.36 -12.09
CA GLU A 53 7.21 9.75 -12.54
C GLU A 53 5.77 10.22 -12.69
N ASN A 54 4.80 9.42 -12.23
CA ASN A 54 3.37 9.64 -12.38
C ASN A 54 2.85 9.60 -13.84
N ASN A 55 3.63 9.04 -14.77
CA ASN A 55 3.10 8.76 -16.09
C ASN A 55 2.17 7.54 -16.03
N VAL A 56 1.06 7.61 -16.75
CA VAL A 56 0.07 6.54 -16.81
C VAL A 56 0.08 5.90 -18.18
N CYS A 57 0.40 4.61 -18.24
CA CYS A 57 0.30 3.80 -19.45
C CYS A 57 -1.08 3.16 -19.53
N LEU A 58 -1.76 3.36 -20.66
CA LEU A 58 -3.08 2.81 -20.94
C LEU A 58 -2.96 1.77 -22.05
N ILE A 59 -3.53 0.58 -21.87
CA ILE A 59 -3.49 -0.54 -22.82
C ILE A 59 -4.91 -0.95 -23.20
N PHE A 60 -5.23 -0.87 -24.50
CA PHE A 60 -6.52 -1.23 -25.03
C PHE A 60 -6.47 -2.54 -25.83
N ASP A 61 -7.60 -3.25 -25.91
CA ASP A 61 -7.74 -4.51 -26.66
C ASP A 61 -7.67 -4.31 -28.19
N LYS A 62 -7.99 -3.11 -28.68
CA LYS A 62 -8.06 -2.76 -30.09
C LYS A 62 -7.32 -1.48 -30.42
N ASN A 63 -7.11 -1.26 -31.72
CA ASN A 63 -6.56 -0.01 -32.22
C ASN A 63 -7.54 1.15 -31.98
N ILE A 64 -7.04 2.18 -31.33
CA ILE A 64 -7.73 3.43 -31.05
C ILE A 64 -7.54 4.38 -32.25
N LYS A 65 -8.62 5.02 -32.68
CA LYS A 65 -8.59 6.06 -33.69
C LYS A 65 -8.25 7.41 -33.07
N ASP A 66 -9.02 7.79 -32.05
CA ASP A 66 -8.89 9.06 -31.35
C ASP A 66 -8.82 8.82 -29.84
N ILE A 67 -7.97 9.56 -29.14
CA ILE A 67 -7.83 9.56 -27.69
C ILE A 67 -7.68 10.98 -27.17
N SER A 68 -8.42 11.31 -26.12
CA SER A 68 -8.21 12.51 -25.31
C SER A 68 -8.17 12.13 -23.85
N CYS A 69 -7.20 12.66 -23.11
CA CYS A 69 -7.10 12.46 -21.67
C CYS A 69 -6.75 13.77 -20.99
N ASN A 70 -7.31 13.97 -19.80
CA ASN A 70 -6.96 15.05 -18.90
C ASN A 70 -6.63 14.48 -17.53
N ILE A 71 -5.76 15.17 -16.78
CA ILE A 71 -5.42 14.84 -15.40
C ILE A 71 -6.00 15.92 -14.49
N PHE A 72 -6.63 15.50 -13.40
CA PHE A 72 -7.25 16.38 -12.40
C PHE A 72 -6.74 16.02 -11.00
N LYS A 73 -6.62 17.02 -10.11
CA LYS A 73 -6.35 16.79 -8.68
C LYS A 73 -7.59 16.45 -7.86
N ASP A 74 -8.77 16.68 -8.40
CA ASP A 74 -10.04 16.48 -7.74
C ASP A 74 -11.05 15.77 -8.64
N GLU A 75 -12.02 15.10 -8.05
CA GLU A 75 -13.09 14.40 -8.78
C GLU A 75 -14.01 15.34 -9.53
N ASP A 76 -14.20 16.55 -9.01
CA ASP A 76 -15.12 17.57 -9.56
C ASP A 76 -14.56 18.28 -10.81
N GLU A 77 -13.36 17.89 -11.28
CA GLU A 77 -12.67 18.42 -12.47
C GLU A 77 -12.36 19.94 -12.39
N THR A 78 -12.27 20.47 -11.18
CA THR A 78 -12.00 21.89 -10.98
C THR A 78 -10.52 22.24 -11.08
N LEU A 79 -9.65 21.27 -10.77
CA LEU A 79 -8.19 21.44 -10.73
C LEU A 79 -7.51 20.63 -11.83
N LEU A 80 -7.59 21.14 -13.07
CA LEU A 80 -6.93 20.55 -14.24
C LEU A 80 -5.41 20.68 -14.12
N ILE A 81 -4.70 19.58 -14.37
CA ILE A 81 -3.25 19.53 -14.49
C ILE A 81 -2.87 19.41 -15.96
N ALA A 82 -1.92 20.23 -16.41
CA ALA A 82 -1.41 20.17 -17.76
C ALA A 82 -0.78 18.81 -18.06
N SER A 83 -1.24 18.15 -19.12
CA SER A 83 -0.85 16.80 -19.47
C SER A 83 -0.75 16.57 -20.98
N ASN A 84 0.10 15.63 -21.36
CA ASN A 84 0.32 15.21 -22.75
C ASN A 84 -0.05 13.74 -22.91
N VAL A 85 -0.69 13.43 -24.04
CA VAL A 85 -0.96 12.05 -24.46
C VAL A 85 -0.07 11.68 -25.62
N LYS A 86 0.74 10.62 -25.44
CA LYS A 86 1.66 10.12 -26.47
C LYS A 86 1.36 8.65 -26.77
N LYS A 87 1.32 8.32 -28.05
CA LYS A 87 1.31 6.93 -28.52
C LYS A 87 2.67 6.27 -28.26
N LEU A 88 2.69 5.03 -27.76
CA LEU A 88 3.92 4.32 -27.41
C LEU A 88 4.53 3.52 -28.58
N HIS A 89 3.70 2.98 -29.48
CA HIS A 89 4.15 2.19 -30.63
C HIS A 89 3.56 2.75 -31.93
N GLU A 90 4.40 2.95 -32.95
CA GLU A 90 3.95 3.54 -34.21
C GLU A 90 3.03 2.61 -35.02
N GLU A 91 3.27 1.31 -34.98
CA GLU A 91 2.52 0.31 -35.77
C GLU A 91 1.18 -0.08 -35.15
N GLU A 92 1.03 -0.02 -33.79
CA GLU A 92 -0.18 -0.41 -33.06
C GLU A 92 -0.72 0.74 -32.22
N ASN A 93 -1.95 1.19 -32.52
CA ASN A 93 -2.65 2.22 -31.75
C ASN A 93 -3.37 1.62 -30.54
N LYS A 94 -2.68 0.84 -29.70
CA LYS A 94 -3.28 0.19 -28.52
C LYS A 94 -2.69 0.67 -27.21
N GLN A 95 -1.51 1.28 -27.25
CA GLN A 95 -0.81 1.70 -26.02
C GLN A 95 -0.50 3.19 -26.06
N PHE A 96 -0.88 3.87 -25.00
CA PHE A 96 -0.73 5.31 -24.85
C PHE A 96 -0.14 5.65 -23.50
N MET A 97 0.71 6.66 -23.45
CA MET A 97 1.27 7.26 -22.25
C MET A 97 0.60 8.61 -22.02
N VAL A 98 0.00 8.78 -20.86
CA VAL A 98 -0.47 10.08 -20.35
C VAL A 98 0.57 10.57 -19.36
N SER A 99 1.16 11.73 -19.65
CA SER A 99 2.27 12.30 -18.87
C SER A 99 1.91 13.68 -18.35
N LEU A 100 2.37 14.01 -17.14
CA LEU A 100 2.33 15.39 -16.63
C LEU A 100 3.29 16.27 -17.44
N GLU A 101 2.90 17.50 -17.75
CA GLU A 101 3.82 18.48 -18.33
C GLU A 101 4.84 18.95 -17.30
N ASN A 102 4.38 19.16 -16.06
CA ASN A 102 5.25 19.51 -14.95
C ASN A 102 5.14 18.42 -13.85
N LYS A 103 6.25 17.74 -13.58
CA LYS A 103 6.32 16.62 -12.62
C LYS A 103 6.02 17.02 -11.17
N THR A 104 6.11 18.30 -10.85
CA THR A 104 5.84 18.82 -9.50
C THR A 104 4.36 19.10 -9.24
N ASP A 105 3.50 18.96 -10.25
CA ASP A 105 2.06 19.23 -10.09
C ASP A 105 1.35 18.15 -9.27
N VAL A 106 1.93 16.95 -9.15
CA VAL A 106 1.48 15.85 -8.31
C VAL A 106 2.58 15.49 -7.31
N GLU A 107 2.35 15.75 -6.04
CA GLU A 107 3.27 15.39 -4.96
C GLU A 107 3.11 13.93 -4.55
N ILE A 108 4.10 13.41 -3.81
CA ILE A 108 4.05 12.05 -3.28
C ILE A 108 2.83 11.89 -2.38
N GLY A 109 1.94 10.95 -2.73
CA GLY A 109 0.74 10.66 -1.97
C GLY A 109 -0.49 11.51 -2.31
N ASP A 110 -0.38 12.52 -3.19
CA ASP A 110 -1.52 13.28 -3.68
C ASP A 110 -2.42 12.36 -4.53
N ALA A 111 -3.73 12.42 -4.31
CA ALA A 111 -4.68 11.81 -5.22
C ALA A 111 -4.70 12.57 -6.55
N PHE A 112 -4.82 11.86 -7.65
CA PHE A 112 -5.09 12.45 -8.96
C PHE A 112 -5.89 11.50 -9.84
N PHE A 113 -6.61 12.07 -10.82
CA PHE A 113 -7.54 11.36 -11.68
C PHE A 113 -7.14 11.53 -13.14
N VAL A 114 -7.11 10.43 -13.89
CA VAL A 114 -6.96 10.44 -15.34
C VAL A 114 -8.33 10.16 -15.95
N LYS A 115 -8.95 11.18 -16.52
CA LYS A 115 -10.23 11.07 -17.23
C LYS A 115 -9.99 11.16 -18.72
N GLY A 116 -10.63 10.28 -19.48
CA GLY A 116 -10.43 10.25 -20.92
C GLY A 116 -11.59 9.67 -21.71
N GLU A 117 -11.54 9.96 -23.00
CA GLU A 117 -12.37 9.36 -24.03
C GLU A 117 -11.49 8.75 -25.11
N VAL A 118 -11.79 7.52 -25.49
CA VAL A 118 -11.22 6.88 -26.68
C VAL A 118 -12.30 6.52 -27.67
N LYS A 119 -11.97 6.64 -28.96
CA LYS A 119 -12.87 6.24 -30.07
C LYS A 119 -12.19 5.19 -30.93
N ASP A 120 -12.94 4.15 -31.27
CA ASP A 120 -12.52 3.17 -32.26
C ASP A 120 -12.78 3.66 -33.70
N ARG A 121 -12.34 2.86 -34.67
CA ARG A 121 -12.58 3.16 -36.12
C ARG A 121 -14.06 3.19 -36.53
N PHE A 122 -14.94 2.62 -35.69
CA PHE A 122 -16.38 2.56 -35.98
C PHE A 122 -17.15 3.69 -35.27
N GLY A 123 -16.46 4.51 -34.49
CA GLY A 123 -17.04 5.63 -33.75
C GLY A 123 -17.62 5.24 -32.37
N ASN A 124 -17.43 4.00 -31.92
CA ASN A 124 -17.80 3.66 -30.54
C ASN A 124 -16.85 4.37 -29.59
N SER A 125 -17.37 4.91 -28.49
CA SER A 125 -16.58 5.60 -27.47
C SER A 125 -16.53 4.80 -26.18
N LEU A 126 -15.37 4.83 -25.52
CA LEU A 126 -15.19 4.42 -24.13
C LEU A 126 -14.73 5.66 -23.33
N LEU A 127 -15.56 6.06 -22.35
CA LEU A 127 -15.17 7.05 -21.36
C LEU A 127 -14.64 6.31 -20.13
N PHE A 128 -13.60 6.84 -19.52
CA PHE A 128 -13.02 6.26 -18.30
C PHE A 128 -12.55 7.32 -17.33
N CYS A 129 -12.60 6.99 -16.05
CA CYS A 129 -11.99 7.71 -14.95
C CYS A 129 -11.15 6.74 -14.14
N LEU A 130 -9.87 7.01 -14.02
CA LEU A 130 -8.90 6.20 -13.29
C LEU A 130 -8.33 7.02 -12.15
N ASN A 131 -8.33 6.45 -10.95
CA ASN A 131 -7.80 7.09 -9.76
C ASN A 131 -6.37 6.60 -9.49
N PHE A 132 -5.47 7.52 -9.17
CA PHE A 132 -4.07 7.26 -8.86
C PHE A 132 -3.64 8.05 -7.63
N VAL A 133 -2.50 7.64 -7.09
CA VAL A 133 -1.83 8.33 -5.99
C VAL A 133 -0.42 8.69 -6.43
N GLY A 134 0.02 9.90 -6.15
CA GLY A 134 1.36 10.39 -6.49
C GLY A 134 2.44 9.42 -6.02
N ALA A 135 3.23 8.92 -6.96
CA ALA A 135 4.19 7.86 -6.74
C ALA A 135 5.33 8.28 -5.82
N ASN A 136 5.72 7.39 -4.93
CA ASN A 136 6.92 7.58 -4.13
C ASN A 136 8.17 7.28 -4.98
N ASN A 137 8.81 8.30 -5.50
CA ASN A 137 10.00 8.20 -6.32
C ASN A 137 11.31 8.17 -5.50
N ASN A 138 11.24 8.40 -4.19
CA ASN A 138 12.36 8.32 -3.26
C ASN A 138 11.96 7.58 -1.98
N PRO A 139 11.66 6.27 -2.04
CA PRO A 139 11.30 5.51 -0.85
C PRO A 139 12.48 5.40 0.11
N CYS A 140 12.19 5.52 1.41
CA CYS A 140 13.18 5.22 2.43
C CYS A 140 13.39 3.70 2.53
N LEU A 141 14.50 3.28 3.16
CA LEU A 141 14.77 1.89 3.50
C LEU A 141 14.66 1.70 5.01
N LEU A 142 13.76 0.82 5.41
CA LEU A 142 13.51 0.48 6.82
C LEU A 142 14.07 -0.90 7.16
N LYS A 143 14.55 -1.04 8.41
CA LYS A 143 14.85 -2.35 9.02
C LYS A 143 14.16 -2.45 10.37
N ILE A 144 13.48 -3.56 10.61
CA ILE A 144 12.83 -3.84 11.89
C ILE A 144 13.89 -3.97 12.97
N SER A 145 13.80 -3.17 14.02
CA SER A 145 14.69 -3.19 15.18
C SER A 145 14.09 -3.93 16.37
N GLU A 146 12.80 -3.74 16.66
CA GLU A 146 12.15 -4.37 17.81
C GLU A 146 10.66 -4.62 17.53
N VAL A 147 10.13 -5.74 18.04
CA VAL A 147 8.71 -6.08 17.96
C VAL A 147 8.20 -6.54 19.32
N ARG A 148 7.13 -5.93 19.80
CA ARG A 148 6.34 -6.41 20.93
C ARG A 148 5.00 -6.94 20.42
N PRO A 149 4.85 -8.26 20.24
CA PRO A 149 3.67 -8.82 19.59
C PRO A 149 2.52 -9.08 20.56
N LEU A 150 2.67 -8.81 21.87
CA LEU A 150 1.69 -9.18 22.85
C LEU A 150 1.39 -8.05 23.83
N TYR A 151 0.13 -7.63 23.82
CA TYR A 151 -0.42 -6.70 24.81
C TYR A 151 -0.44 -7.28 26.22
N SER A 152 -0.16 -6.42 27.20
CA SER A 152 -0.31 -6.76 28.63
C SER A 152 -1.48 -5.97 29.23
N LYS A 153 -1.26 -4.70 29.46
CA LYS A 153 -2.23 -3.71 29.96
C LYS A 153 -1.71 -2.31 29.69
N LYS A 154 -2.62 -1.34 29.66
CA LYS A 154 -2.19 0.07 29.57
C LYS A 154 -1.08 0.38 30.59
N PRO A 155 -0.09 1.19 30.20
CA PRO A 155 0.08 1.89 28.91
C PRO A 155 0.66 1.03 27.78
N LYS A 156 1.10 -0.19 28.03
CA LYS A 156 1.83 -1.02 27.07
C LYS A 156 0.91 -1.61 26.01
N SER A 157 1.30 -1.49 24.75
CA SER A 157 0.58 -2.05 23.60
C SER A 157 1.53 -2.81 22.67
N GLU A 158 0.98 -3.48 21.67
CA GLU A 158 1.77 -4.09 20.60
C GLU A 158 2.39 -3.00 19.74
N PHE A 159 3.67 -3.15 19.39
CA PHE A 159 4.36 -2.25 18.49
C PHE A 159 5.39 -2.96 17.60
N ILE A 160 5.74 -2.33 16.50
CA ILE A 160 6.93 -2.61 15.72
C ILE A 160 7.74 -1.32 15.61
N GLU A 161 9.04 -1.43 15.92
CA GLU A 161 10.00 -0.35 15.74
C GLU A 161 10.90 -0.66 14.55
N MET A 162 11.17 0.37 13.76
CA MET A 162 11.99 0.29 12.57
C MET A 162 13.05 1.38 12.58
N LEU A 163 14.24 1.04 12.13
CA LEU A 163 15.35 1.99 11.92
C LEU A 163 15.41 2.39 10.44
N VAL A 164 15.48 3.67 10.17
CA VAL A 164 15.70 4.23 8.83
C VAL A 164 17.15 4.02 8.42
N ILE A 165 17.40 3.15 7.45
CA ILE A 165 18.75 2.84 6.93
C ILE A 165 19.14 3.79 5.80
N LYS A 166 18.18 4.13 4.94
CA LYS A 166 18.31 5.13 3.87
C LYS A 166 17.18 6.14 4.03
N GLU A 167 17.51 7.41 4.03
CA GLU A 167 16.52 8.49 4.05
C GLU A 167 15.62 8.49 2.81
N GLY A 168 14.42 9.02 2.95
CA GLY A 168 13.43 9.08 1.88
C GLY A 168 12.02 9.27 2.44
N ASN A 169 11.03 8.95 1.63
CA ASN A 169 9.63 9.09 1.99
C ASN A 169 9.03 7.73 2.40
N LEU A 170 8.17 7.73 3.41
CA LEU A 170 7.46 6.55 3.91
C LEU A 170 6.26 6.15 3.05
N SER A 171 5.74 7.06 2.21
CA SER A 171 4.51 6.86 1.43
C SER A 171 4.47 5.51 0.73
N GLY A 172 3.40 4.75 0.95
CA GLY A 172 3.17 3.48 0.29
C GLY A 172 3.96 2.29 0.84
N ILE A 173 4.88 2.49 1.81
CA ILE A 173 5.52 1.39 2.53
C ILE A 173 4.47 0.73 3.43
N LYS A 174 4.44 -0.60 3.42
CA LYS A 174 3.42 -1.40 4.10
C LYS A 174 4.00 -2.26 5.20
N ILE A 175 3.23 -2.40 6.27
CA ILE A 175 3.44 -3.42 7.31
C ILE A 175 2.45 -4.55 7.06
N LEU A 176 2.95 -5.74 6.76
CA LEU A 176 2.17 -6.96 6.56
C LEU A 176 2.33 -7.86 7.77
N ASN A 177 1.27 -8.07 8.54
CA ASN A 177 1.20 -9.00 9.65
C ASN A 177 0.45 -10.26 9.21
N VAL A 178 1.15 -11.18 8.59
CA VAL A 178 0.58 -12.26 7.80
C VAL A 178 -0.21 -13.27 8.62
N GLY A 179 0.15 -13.47 9.88
CA GLY A 179 -0.59 -14.35 10.80
C GLY A 179 -2.02 -13.89 11.11
N SER A 180 -2.40 -12.66 10.81
CA SER A 180 -3.70 -12.08 11.16
C SER A 180 -4.77 -12.09 10.08
N LYS A 181 -4.48 -12.60 8.90
CA LYS A 181 -5.46 -12.92 7.84
C LYS A 181 -5.96 -11.82 6.93
N LYS A 182 -5.41 -10.62 6.78
CA LYS A 182 -5.93 -9.66 5.80
C LYS A 182 -4.86 -8.72 5.28
N GLU A 183 -5.27 -7.85 4.40
CA GLU A 183 -4.66 -6.63 3.88
C GLU A 183 -3.54 -6.05 4.77
N PRO A 184 -2.66 -5.24 4.25
CA PRO A 184 -1.64 -4.60 5.08
C PRO A 184 -2.22 -4.05 6.37
N ASP A 185 -1.60 -4.32 7.50
CA ASP A 185 -2.03 -3.78 8.79
C ASP A 185 -1.95 -2.26 8.77
N TYR A 186 -0.96 -1.76 8.04
CA TYR A 186 -0.73 -0.34 7.89
C TYR A 186 -0.02 -0.04 6.57
N THR A 187 -0.42 1.05 5.94
CA THR A 187 0.28 1.68 4.83
C THR A 187 0.66 3.08 5.26
N PHE A 188 1.96 3.38 5.26
CA PHE A 188 2.45 4.67 5.71
C PHE A 188 1.97 5.80 4.79
N PRO A 189 1.50 6.92 5.38
CA PRO A 189 1.22 8.14 4.66
C PRO A 189 2.53 8.80 4.17
N PRO A 190 2.43 9.81 3.29
CA PRO A 190 3.59 10.61 2.92
C PRO A 190 4.24 11.24 4.15
N ALA A 191 5.50 10.91 4.38
CA ALA A 191 6.31 11.47 5.46
C ALA A 191 7.80 11.30 5.12
N TYR A 192 8.56 12.40 5.06
CA TYR A 192 10.00 12.32 4.85
C TYR A 192 10.72 11.98 6.16
N VAL A 193 11.61 11.00 6.10
CA VAL A 193 12.41 10.52 7.24
C VAL A 193 13.89 10.51 6.91
N LYS A 194 14.72 10.81 7.92
CA LYS A 194 16.17 10.89 7.79
C LYS A 194 16.84 9.58 8.20
N LYS A 195 17.99 9.30 7.62
CA LYS A 195 18.81 8.16 8.01
C LYS A 195 19.11 8.18 9.51
N GLY A 196 18.88 7.07 10.18
CA GLY A 196 19.11 6.89 11.61
C GLY A 196 17.93 7.25 12.50
N GLU A 197 16.84 7.80 11.97
CA GLU A 197 15.60 7.95 12.71
C GLU A 197 15.00 6.60 13.06
N LEU A 198 14.23 6.56 14.16
CA LEU A 198 13.41 5.43 14.56
C LEU A 198 11.96 5.76 14.27
N ILE A 199 11.25 4.78 13.73
CA ILE A 199 9.82 4.81 13.41
C ILE A 199 9.16 3.73 14.24
N VAL A 200 8.12 4.09 14.97
CA VAL A 200 7.31 3.14 15.76
C VAL A 200 5.90 3.12 15.20
N TYR A 201 5.42 1.93 14.88
CA TYR A 201 4.02 1.70 14.59
C TYR A 201 3.37 0.95 15.74
N HIS A 202 2.33 1.54 16.30
CA HIS A 202 1.52 0.97 17.37
C HIS A 202 0.28 0.30 16.77
N TRP A 203 0.12 -1.00 16.99
CA TRP A 203 -1.09 -1.70 16.51
C TRP A 203 -2.35 -1.25 17.24
N ARG A 204 -2.24 -0.79 18.49
CA ARG A 204 -3.37 -0.27 19.26
C ARG A 204 -3.19 1.21 19.53
N CYS A 205 -4.24 1.95 19.21
CA CYS A 205 -4.42 3.31 19.66
C CYS A 205 -5.44 3.32 20.80
N PHE A 206 -5.06 3.83 21.97
CA PHE A 206 -5.94 3.93 23.13
C PHE A 206 -6.46 5.35 23.37
N ASP A 207 -5.97 6.30 22.62
CA ASP A 207 -6.21 7.71 22.81
C ASP A 207 -6.72 8.34 21.52
N GLU A 208 -7.79 9.12 21.63
CA GLU A 208 -8.40 9.82 20.47
C GLU A 208 -7.48 10.91 19.90
N ASP A 209 -6.55 11.42 20.71
CA ASP A 209 -5.59 12.45 20.34
C ASP A 209 -4.30 11.90 19.69
N ALA A 210 -4.20 10.59 19.51
CA ALA A 210 -3.05 10.01 18.83
C ALA A 210 -3.09 10.39 17.34
N LYS A 211 -1.97 10.91 16.85
CA LYS A 211 -1.81 11.33 15.46
C LYS A 211 -0.53 10.75 14.89
N ASP A 212 -0.59 10.37 13.61
CA ASP A 212 0.61 9.99 12.87
C ASP A 212 1.56 11.19 12.76
N GLU A 213 2.80 10.99 13.16
CA GLU A 213 3.83 12.02 13.13
C GLU A 213 4.47 12.11 11.74
N VAL A 214 3.65 12.51 10.75
CA VAL A 214 4.07 12.67 9.34
C VAL A 214 5.08 13.80 9.17
N ASP A 215 5.11 14.75 10.09
CA ASP A 215 6.05 15.85 10.17
C ASP A 215 6.77 15.79 11.52
N ALA A 216 8.05 16.15 11.55
CA ALA A 216 8.86 16.19 12.78
C ALA A 216 8.35 17.21 13.81
N SER A 217 7.51 18.16 13.41
CA SER A 217 6.86 19.13 14.31
C SER A 217 5.60 18.57 14.98
N ILE A 218 5.02 17.50 14.47
CA ILE A 218 3.83 16.84 15.05
C ILE A 218 4.30 15.92 16.17
N ILE A 219 3.78 16.19 17.38
CA ILE A 219 4.04 15.33 18.56
C ILE A 219 2.73 14.68 18.95
N SER A 220 2.69 13.36 18.83
CA SER A 220 1.54 12.57 19.27
C SER A 220 1.42 12.57 20.78
N LYS A 221 0.19 12.62 21.26
CA LYS A 221 -0.16 12.44 22.69
C LYS A 221 -0.63 11.02 22.99
N GLY A 222 -0.47 10.10 22.06
CA GLY A 222 -0.87 8.71 22.24
C GLY A 222 -0.17 8.03 23.40
N THR A 223 -0.87 7.13 24.06
CA THR A 223 -0.32 6.32 25.15
C THR A 223 0.88 5.51 24.66
N GLU A 224 2.00 5.66 25.34
CA GLU A 224 3.29 5.04 24.97
C GLU A 224 3.98 5.68 23.74
N ALA A 225 3.53 6.89 23.32
CA ALA A 225 4.24 7.68 22.32
C ALA A 225 5.69 7.94 22.77
N SER A 226 6.62 7.87 21.83
CA SER A 226 8.06 8.04 22.08
C SER A 226 8.49 9.50 21.92
N SER A 227 9.33 10.00 22.82
CA SER A 227 9.98 11.30 22.62
C SER A 227 11.21 11.23 21.71
N PHE A 228 11.59 10.05 21.21
CA PHE A 228 12.83 9.80 20.48
C PHE A 228 12.63 9.13 19.14
N ALA A 229 11.40 8.75 18.80
CA ALA A 229 11.01 8.13 17.55
C ALA A 229 9.78 8.85 17.01
N ARG A 230 9.48 8.65 15.74
CA ARG A 230 8.21 9.07 15.15
C ARG A 230 7.17 7.98 15.31
N ASP A 231 6.03 8.33 15.89
CA ASP A 231 4.96 7.40 16.18
C ASP A 231 3.87 7.43 15.11
N PHE A 232 3.43 6.24 14.70
CA PHE A 232 2.34 5.99 13.76
C PHE A 232 1.34 5.03 14.41
N TRP A 233 0.04 5.21 14.13
CA TRP A 233 -1.01 4.58 14.90
C TRP A 233 -1.97 3.80 14.03
N GLY A 234 -2.13 2.52 14.34
CA GLY A 234 -3.13 1.66 13.74
C GLY A 234 -4.47 1.72 14.47
N HIS A 235 -5.54 1.54 13.73
CA HIS A 235 -6.89 1.41 14.29
C HIS A 235 -7.28 -0.06 14.49
N TYR A 236 -6.33 -0.90 14.78
CA TYR A 236 -6.35 -2.32 15.13
C TYR A 236 -7.51 -3.14 14.54
N LYS A 237 -7.33 -3.58 13.34
CA LYS A 237 -8.17 -4.65 12.79
C LYS A 237 -7.51 -6.02 12.92
N SER A 238 -6.21 -6.05 13.14
CA SER A 238 -5.41 -7.25 13.28
C SER A 238 -4.23 -7.01 14.22
N LEU A 239 -3.95 -7.95 15.09
CA LEU A 239 -2.86 -7.87 16.05
C LEU A 239 -1.84 -8.97 15.74
N PRO A 240 -0.54 -8.74 16.01
CA PRO A 240 0.46 -9.79 15.84
C PRO A 240 0.08 -11.04 16.62
N LYS A 241 0.28 -12.20 16.03
CA LYS A 241 0.09 -13.46 16.76
C LYS A 241 1.27 -13.71 17.68
N ARG A 242 0.97 -14.19 18.85
CA ARG A 242 1.98 -14.49 19.85
C ARG A 242 2.82 -15.71 19.50
N LYS A 243 2.19 -16.77 18.99
CA LYS A 243 2.83 -18.07 18.85
C LYS A 243 3.78 -18.13 17.67
N SER A 244 3.26 -17.96 16.50
CA SER A 244 4.03 -18.03 15.25
C SER A 244 3.52 -17.03 14.26
N ASN A 245 4.42 -16.28 13.65
CA ASN A 245 4.05 -15.22 12.73
C ASN A 245 5.19 -14.84 11.79
N ALA A 246 4.82 -14.20 10.68
CA ALA A 246 5.70 -13.45 9.79
C ALA A 246 5.20 -12.02 9.70
N ILE A 247 6.08 -11.04 9.97
CA ILE A 247 5.81 -9.63 9.74
C ILE A 247 6.80 -9.13 8.71
N ILE A 248 6.29 -8.52 7.66
CA ILE A 248 7.08 -8.06 6.50
C ILE A 248 6.89 -6.56 6.34
N ILE A 249 7.98 -5.86 6.03
CA ILE A 249 7.98 -4.49 5.54
C ILE A 249 8.23 -4.53 4.04
N GLU A 250 7.31 -3.97 3.27
CA GLU A 250 7.44 -3.94 1.81
C GLU A 250 7.05 -2.60 1.19
N GLU A 251 7.57 -2.37 0.02
CA GLU A 251 7.20 -1.25 -0.85
C GLU A 251 6.99 -1.77 -2.27
N ASN A 252 5.79 -1.56 -2.81
CA ASN A 252 5.40 -2.04 -4.16
C ASN A 252 5.73 -3.53 -4.41
N GLY A 253 5.49 -4.38 -3.40
CA GLY A 253 5.76 -5.83 -3.48
C GLY A 253 7.21 -6.23 -3.24
N VAL A 254 8.14 -5.26 -3.14
CA VAL A 254 9.55 -5.52 -2.82
C VAL A 254 9.74 -5.54 -1.30
N VAL A 255 10.20 -6.66 -0.77
CA VAL A 255 10.46 -6.81 0.66
C VAL A 255 11.69 -6.02 1.06
N GLN A 256 11.53 -5.11 2.01
CA GLN A 256 12.64 -4.35 2.60
C GLN A 256 13.26 -5.07 3.79
N ASP A 257 12.42 -5.68 4.64
CA ASP A 257 12.84 -6.44 5.81
C ASP A 257 11.73 -7.37 6.30
N ALA A 258 12.08 -8.34 7.15
CA ALA A 258 11.13 -9.27 7.75
C ALA A 258 11.58 -9.75 9.13
N ILE A 259 10.61 -10.16 9.95
CA ILE A 259 10.81 -10.94 11.17
C ILE A 259 9.95 -12.19 11.11
N LEU A 260 10.58 -13.34 11.33
CA LEU A 260 9.93 -14.64 11.42
C LEU A 260 10.15 -15.19 12.84
N TYR A 261 9.07 -15.50 13.55
CA TYR A 261 9.18 -16.03 14.92
C TYR A 261 8.18 -17.14 15.21
N ALA A 262 8.56 -18.02 16.14
CA ALA A 262 7.75 -19.11 16.66
C ALA A 262 7.90 -19.19 18.19
N ASP A 263 6.84 -19.63 18.90
CA ASP A 263 6.90 -19.82 20.35
C ASP A 263 7.70 -21.07 20.69
N SER A 264 8.77 -20.94 21.46
CA SER A 264 9.62 -22.07 21.87
C SER A 264 8.93 -23.12 22.73
N LYS A 265 7.72 -22.86 23.23
CA LYS A 265 6.90 -23.84 23.96
C LYS A 265 5.98 -24.67 23.06
N GLU A 266 5.80 -24.25 21.82
CA GLU A 266 5.05 -24.98 20.83
C GLU A 266 6.09 -25.78 20.01
N ASN A 267 6.00 -27.08 20.00
CA ASN A 267 6.89 -27.94 19.20
C ASN A 267 6.36 -28.03 17.76
N GLU A 268 6.19 -26.88 17.10
CA GLU A 268 5.76 -26.82 15.72
C GLU A 268 6.92 -27.20 14.79
N GLU A 269 6.73 -28.19 13.96
CA GLU A 269 7.68 -28.59 12.92
C GLU A 269 7.45 -27.85 11.61
N GLU A 270 6.24 -27.31 11.42
CA GLU A 270 5.81 -26.55 10.23
C GLU A 270 5.09 -25.26 10.63
N TRP A 271 5.04 -24.31 9.71
CA TRP A 271 4.28 -23.09 9.93
C TRP A 271 2.77 -23.38 10.10
N PRO A 272 2.08 -22.73 11.03
CA PRO A 272 0.69 -23.05 11.37
C PRO A 272 -0.33 -22.67 10.28
N SER A 273 0.11 -22.02 9.21
CA SER A 273 -0.71 -21.71 8.03
C SER A 273 0.14 -21.52 6.79
N GLU A 274 -0.46 -21.85 5.64
CA GLU A 274 0.15 -21.61 4.33
C GLU A 274 0.52 -20.15 4.10
N SER A 275 -0.30 -19.21 4.56
CA SER A 275 -0.01 -17.77 4.44
C SER A 275 1.28 -17.37 5.15
N ILE A 276 1.54 -17.90 6.34
CA ILE A 276 2.80 -17.64 7.06
C ILE A 276 3.97 -18.32 6.35
N ALA A 277 3.80 -19.56 5.88
CA ALA A 277 4.82 -20.28 5.12
C ALA A 277 5.21 -19.53 3.84
N ASN A 278 4.24 -19.05 3.07
CA ASN A 278 4.46 -18.25 1.87
C ASN A 278 5.16 -16.91 2.17
N ALA A 279 4.82 -16.26 3.28
CA ALA A 279 5.49 -15.05 3.70
C ALA A 279 6.94 -15.29 4.13
N ALA A 280 7.20 -16.40 4.83
CA ALA A 280 8.55 -16.81 5.18
C ALA A 280 9.39 -17.13 3.93
N LEU A 281 8.78 -17.83 2.94
CA LEU A 281 9.41 -18.09 1.65
C LEU A 281 9.72 -16.79 0.91
N LYS A 282 8.77 -15.85 0.83
CA LYS A 282 8.97 -14.53 0.22
C LYS A 282 10.13 -13.76 0.87
N ALA A 283 10.23 -13.78 2.20
CA ALA A 283 11.31 -13.12 2.92
C ALA A 283 12.68 -13.77 2.62
N PHE A 284 12.73 -15.10 2.53
CA PHE A 284 13.93 -15.85 2.16
C PHE A 284 14.34 -15.58 0.71
N GLU A 285 13.44 -15.73 -0.26
CA GLU A 285 13.68 -15.48 -1.70
C GLU A 285 14.10 -14.05 -1.99
N SER A 286 13.56 -13.08 -1.23
CA SER A 286 13.99 -11.67 -1.30
C SER A 286 15.37 -11.42 -0.68
N GLY A 287 15.97 -12.44 -0.07
CA GLY A 287 17.30 -12.37 0.54
C GLY A 287 17.36 -11.57 1.85
N VAL A 288 16.21 -11.21 2.45
CA VAL A 288 16.16 -10.46 3.72
C VAL A 288 16.18 -11.37 4.94
N TRP A 289 15.84 -12.66 4.80
CA TRP A 289 15.89 -13.66 5.87
C TRP A 289 16.78 -14.85 5.50
N MET A 290 17.51 -15.40 6.48
CA MET A 290 18.45 -16.51 6.30
C MET A 290 18.45 -17.43 7.53
N PRO A 291 18.86 -18.73 7.43
CA PRO A 291 19.37 -19.40 6.22
C PRO A 291 18.28 -20.00 5.35
N SER A 292 17.04 -20.17 5.84
CA SER A 292 15.93 -20.76 5.09
C SER A 292 14.59 -20.15 5.51
N SER A 293 13.52 -20.53 4.83
CA SER A 293 12.13 -20.17 5.17
C SER A 293 11.47 -21.13 6.15
N GLU A 294 12.17 -22.18 6.60
CA GLU A 294 11.60 -23.18 7.49
C GLU A 294 11.44 -22.65 8.91
N ILE A 295 10.42 -23.14 9.62
CA ILE A 295 10.12 -22.68 10.98
C ILE A 295 11.28 -22.89 11.96
N LYS A 296 12.10 -23.94 11.76
CA LYS A 296 13.28 -24.22 12.60
C LYS A 296 14.34 -23.10 12.56
N ASP A 297 14.34 -22.30 11.47
CA ASP A 297 15.26 -21.17 11.27
C ASP A 297 14.63 -19.82 11.66
N ALA A 298 13.42 -19.84 12.21
CA ALA A 298 12.79 -18.68 12.80
C ALA A 298 13.37 -18.35 14.21
N ILE A 299 12.95 -17.23 14.77
CA ILE A 299 13.26 -16.88 16.15
C ILE A 299 12.39 -17.74 17.08
N HIS A 300 13.01 -18.48 17.99
CA HIS A 300 12.34 -19.33 18.94
C HIS A 300 12.41 -18.77 20.35
N TYR A 301 11.43 -17.94 20.74
CA TYR A 301 11.29 -17.43 22.10
C TYR A 301 9.86 -17.58 22.61
N HIS A 302 9.74 -17.89 23.89
CA HIS A 302 8.45 -17.76 24.57
C HIS A 302 8.24 -16.29 24.96
N ILE A 303 7.52 -15.55 24.15
CA ILE A 303 7.25 -14.13 24.36
C ILE A 303 6.12 -13.98 25.38
N THR A 304 6.43 -13.38 26.53
CA THR A 304 5.44 -13.07 27.58
C THR A 304 4.83 -11.68 27.37
N PRO A 305 3.67 -11.39 27.98
CA PRO A 305 3.10 -10.04 27.90
C PRO A 305 4.10 -8.94 28.29
N SER A 306 4.17 -7.91 27.50
CA SER A 306 5.09 -6.76 27.63
C SER A 306 6.57 -7.06 27.35
N ALA A 307 6.96 -8.28 26.99
CA ALA A 307 8.27 -8.58 26.44
C ALA A 307 8.29 -8.25 24.94
N SER A 308 9.46 -8.00 24.42
CA SER A 308 9.69 -7.75 22.98
C SER A 308 10.83 -8.64 22.48
N VAL A 309 10.94 -8.70 21.16
CA VAL A 309 12.09 -9.29 20.47
C VAL A 309 12.76 -8.19 19.67
N GLY A 310 13.99 -7.89 19.98
CA GLY A 310 14.76 -6.85 19.31
C GLY A 310 16.06 -7.39 18.73
N ARG A 311 16.62 -6.69 17.77
CA ARG A 311 17.89 -7.04 17.17
C ARG A 311 18.88 -5.87 17.15
N LYS A 312 20.15 -6.19 17.20
CA LYS A 312 21.23 -5.25 16.89
C LYS A 312 21.37 -5.17 15.37
N ILE A 313 21.03 -4.00 14.81
CA ILE A 313 21.19 -3.77 13.37
C ILE A 313 22.66 -3.43 13.08
N ILE A 314 23.27 -4.24 12.23
CA ILE A 314 24.65 -4.03 11.77
C ILE A 314 24.57 -3.21 10.47
N PRO A 315 25.19 -2.03 10.41
CA PRO A 315 25.27 -1.25 9.17
C PRO A 315 25.83 -2.10 8.03
N ASN A 316 25.23 -2.02 6.85
CA ASN A 316 25.60 -2.76 5.64
C ASN A 316 25.26 -4.27 5.64
N GLU A 317 24.65 -4.81 6.67
CA GLU A 317 24.12 -6.18 6.65
C GLU A 317 22.69 -6.16 6.13
N ASN A 318 22.48 -6.71 4.92
CA ASN A 318 21.17 -6.74 4.28
C ASN A 318 20.33 -7.95 4.70
N LYS A 319 20.94 -8.96 5.32
CA LYS A 319 20.30 -10.21 5.70
C LYS A 319 20.02 -10.26 7.19
N SER A 320 18.88 -10.80 7.56
CA SER A 320 18.49 -11.09 8.93
C SER A 320 18.51 -12.58 9.19
N SER A 321 18.81 -12.98 10.40
CA SER A 321 18.70 -14.36 10.86
C SER A 321 18.27 -14.40 12.32
N ALA A 322 17.71 -15.52 12.76
CA ALA A 322 17.27 -15.70 14.15
C ALA A 322 18.34 -15.38 15.19
N LYS A 323 19.63 -15.62 14.84
CA LYS A 323 20.79 -15.39 15.73
C LYS A 323 21.04 -13.90 16.08
N GLN A 324 20.48 -12.99 15.34
CA GLN A 324 20.63 -11.54 15.57
C GLN A 324 19.54 -10.97 16.48
N TRP A 325 18.58 -11.79 16.90
CA TRP A 325 17.43 -11.37 17.68
C TRP A 325 17.52 -11.87 19.12
N TYR A 326 17.12 -11.01 20.05
CA TYR A 326 17.22 -11.23 21.47
C TYR A 326 15.87 -10.96 22.14
N LEU A 327 15.52 -11.79 23.13
CA LEU A 327 14.34 -11.56 23.95
C LEU A 327 14.62 -10.48 25.01
N TYR A 328 13.90 -9.38 24.93
CA TYR A 328 13.89 -8.33 25.95
C TYR A 328 12.73 -8.53 26.91
N LYS A 329 13.05 -8.60 28.21
CA LYS A 329 12.01 -8.58 29.24
C LYS A 329 11.41 -7.18 29.30
N SER A 330 10.21 -7.08 29.88
CA SER A 330 9.46 -5.82 29.97
C SER A 330 10.24 -4.58 30.42
N LYS A 331 11.23 -4.73 31.28
CA LYS A 331 12.10 -3.65 31.78
C LYS A 331 13.23 -3.26 30.80
N ASP A 332 13.54 -4.14 29.87
CA ASP A 332 14.67 -4.01 28.95
C ASP A 332 14.21 -3.57 27.53
N VAL A 333 12.90 -3.42 27.33
CA VAL A 333 12.29 -2.93 26.09
C VAL A 333 12.79 -1.53 25.79
N THR A 334 13.24 -1.30 24.53
CA THR A 334 13.96 -0.09 24.14
C THR A 334 13.16 0.87 23.30
N LEU A 335 11.82 0.77 23.31
CA LEU A 335 10.89 1.57 22.50
C LEU A 335 11.36 3.02 22.28
N GLY A 336 11.56 3.40 21.02
CA GLY A 336 12.07 4.71 20.60
C GLY A 336 13.56 4.92 20.86
N LYS A 337 14.32 3.90 21.24
CA LYS A 337 15.77 3.98 21.49
C LYS A 337 16.46 2.80 20.80
N ARG A 338 17.68 3.02 20.36
CA ARG A 338 18.47 1.94 19.75
C ARG A 338 18.68 0.78 20.71
N ASN A 339 18.53 -0.42 20.21
CA ASN A 339 18.85 -1.65 20.92
C ASN A 339 20.32 -1.68 21.37
N LYS A 340 20.55 -2.24 22.54
CA LYS A 340 21.89 -2.33 23.15
C LYS A 340 22.73 -3.46 22.56
#